data_c35a829d5a3ca173007e6662819ab3d0
#
_entry.id   c35a829d5a3ca173007e6662819ab3d0
#
_cell.length_a   1.000
_cell.length_b   1.000
_cell.length_c   1.000
_cell.angle_alpha   90.00
_cell.angle_beta   90.00
_cell.angle_gamma   90.00
#
_symmetry.space_group_name_H-M   'P 1'
#
loop_
_entity.id
_entity.type
_entity.pdbx_description
1 polymer ?
#
loop_
_entity_poly.entity_id
_entity_poly.type
_entity_poly.pdbx_seq_one_letter_code
_entity_poly.pdbx_strand_id
1 'polypeptide(L)'
;MAETCFYDRVSSPIGNVLLVADEKGALRMVWFDDRGDRWRQAFEQRYPDSALRAQSDPSGLSAALRAYFEGDIFILDKLPVVFTGTPFQVKVWKALRRIPGGMTTSYGALAKKIGEPRAMRAVGLANGSNPIGVVVPCHRVVGHDGSLTGYGGGLPRKKWLLAHEARHTASNFRLEATA
;
A
#
# COMPACT_ATOMS: atom_id res chain seq x y z
N MET A 1 19.89 19.79 -5.67
CA MET A 1 18.61 20.49 -5.90
C MET A 1 17.52 19.71 -5.18
N ALA A 2 16.57 20.40 -4.56
CA ALA A 2 15.43 19.75 -3.92
C ALA A 2 14.64 18.95 -4.97
N GLU A 3 14.33 17.68 -4.67
CA GLU A 3 13.50 16.83 -5.53
C GLU A 3 12.05 17.36 -5.49
N THR A 4 11.39 17.46 -6.64
CA THR A 4 9.96 17.82 -6.67
C THR A 4 9.11 16.55 -6.61
N CYS A 5 8.15 16.53 -5.69
CA CYS A 5 7.13 15.50 -5.62
C CYS A 5 5.77 16.07 -5.99
N PHE A 6 4.94 15.23 -6.59
CA PHE A 6 3.59 15.58 -7.03
C PHE A 6 2.55 14.80 -6.26
N TYR A 7 1.45 15.44 -5.88
CA TYR A 7 0.36 14.77 -5.18
C TYR A 7 -0.98 14.93 -5.87
N ASP A 8 -1.83 13.92 -5.72
CA ASP A 8 -3.22 13.91 -6.17
C ASP A 8 -4.11 13.18 -5.16
N ARG A 9 -5.41 13.37 -5.30
CA ARG A 9 -6.44 12.71 -4.49
C ARG A 9 -7.36 11.88 -5.37
N VAL A 10 -7.59 10.66 -4.93
CA VAL A 10 -8.49 9.70 -5.60
C VAL A 10 -9.65 9.39 -4.66
N SER A 11 -10.87 9.62 -5.12
CA SER A 11 -12.06 9.16 -4.42
C SER A 11 -12.19 7.65 -4.53
N SER A 12 -12.52 6.98 -3.43
CA SER A 12 -12.68 5.53 -3.38
C SER A 12 -13.88 5.12 -2.51
N PRO A 13 -14.34 3.87 -2.61
CA PRO A 13 -15.43 3.35 -1.74
C PRO A 13 -15.12 3.39 -0.24
N ILE A 14 -13.84 3.53 0.13
CA ILE A 14 -13.38 3.57 1.52
C ILE A 14 -12.81 4.92 1.94
N GLY A 15 -13.14 5.97 1.20
CA GLY A 15 -12.72 7.35 1.44
C GLY A 15 -11.69 7.86 0.44
N ASN A 16 -11.30 9.11 0.60
CA ASN A 16 -10.30 9.72 -0.27
C ASN A 16 -8.91 9.16 0.02
N VAL A 17 -8.22 8.80 -1.05
CA VAL A 17 -6.83 8.33 -1.02
C VAL A 17 -5.94 9.40 -1.62
N LEU A 18 -4.96 9.85 -0.86
CA LEU A 18 -3.91 10.73 -1.32
C LEU A 18 -2.74 9.89 -1.79
N LEU A 19 -2.16 10.23 -2.94
CA LEU A 19 -0.89 9.70 -3.40
C LEU A 19 0.14 10.81 -3.58
N VAL A 20 1.41 10.45 -3.38
CA VAL A 20 2.56 11.32 -3.69
C VAL A 20 3.56 10.52 -4.51
N ALA A 21 3.99 11.10 -5.63
CA ALA A 21 4.98 10.53 -6.54
C ALA A 21 6.15 11.50 -6.74
N ASP A 22 7.31 10.96 -7.06
CA ASP A 22 8.47 11.75 -7.49
C ASP A 22 8.42 12.13 -8.99
N GLU A 23 9.40 12.90 -9.45
CA GLU A 23 9.52 13.33 -10.85
C GLU A 23 9.69 12.16 -11.84
N LYS A 24 10.12 10.99 -11.36
CA LYS A 24 10.29 9.77 -12.15
C LYS A 24 9.02 8.91 -12.19
N GLY A 25 7.94 9.36 -11.51
CA GLY A 25 6.69 8.64 -11.44
C GLY A 25 6.69 7.49 -10.43
N ALA A 26 7.62 7.44 -9.49
CA ALA A 26 7.61 6.42 -8.43
C ALA A 26 6.85 6.91 -7.19
N LEU A 27 5.98 6.05 -6.65
CA LEU A 27 5.22 6.34 -5.45
C LEU A 27 6.13 6.44 -4.23
N ARG A 28 5.96 7.51 -3.48
CA ARG A 28 6.61 7.81 -2.21
C ARG A 28 5.68 7.67 -1.02
N MET A 29 4.38 7.94 -1.23
CA MET A 29 3.36 7.88 -0.19
C MET A 29 2.00 7.54 -0.82
N VAL A 30 1.21 6.72 -0.11
CA VAL A 30 -0.23 6.55 -0.34
C VAL A 30 -0.91 6.53 1.04
N TRP A 31 -1.84 7.44 1.25
CA TRP A 31 -2.43 7.72 2.55
C TRP A 31 -3.95 7.92 2.44
N PHE A 32 -4.72 7.57 3.48
CA PHE A 32 -6.13 7.94 3.55
C PHE A 32 -6.26 9.37 4.07
N ASP A 33 -6.90 10.24 3.27
CA ASP A 33 -7.00 11.68 3.52
C ASP A 33 -8.26 12.01 4.34
N ASP A 34 -8.33 11.51 5.56
CA ASP A 34 -9.47 11.69 6.47
C ASP A 34 -9.13 12.41 7.77
N ARG A 35 -7.89 12.87 7.92
CA ARG A 35 -7.38 13.50 9.15
C ARG A 35 -6.72 14.86 8.90
N GLY A 36 -7.21 15.62 7.92
CA GLY A 36 -6.65 16.92 7.56
C GLY A 36 -5.21 16.81 7.06
N ASP A 37 -4.39 17.82 7.28
CA ASP A 37 -3.03 17.93 6.73
C ASP A 37 -1.97 17.03 7.39
N ARG A 38 -2.36 16.03 8.18
CA ARG A 38 -1.41 15.09 8.81
C ARG A 38 -0.54 14.33 7.80
N TRP A 39 -1.08 14.05 6.62
CA TRP A 39 -0.31 13.43 5.55
C TRP A 39 0.83 14.33 5.07
N ARG A 40 0.59 15.64 5.00
CA ARG A 40 1.60 16.64 4.61
C ARG A 40 2.73 16.69 5.63
N GLN A 41 2.38 16.75 6.92
CA GLN A 41 3.37 16.70 8.01
C GLN A 41 4.20 15.41 7.96
N ALA A 42 3.56 14.25 7.73
CA ALA A 42 4.24 12.97 7.60
C ALA A 42 5.15 12.93 6.37
N PHE A 43 4.75 13.54 5.27
CA PHE A 43 5.57 13.68 4.06
C PHE A 43 6.79 14.58 4.33
N GLU A 44 6.61 15.76 4.88
CA GLU A 44 7.68 16.72 5.18
C GLU A 44 8.71 16.17 6.16
N GLN A 45 8.27 15.41 7.18
CA GLN A 45 9.18 14.72 8.10
C GLN A 45 10.02 13.64 7.42
N ARG A 46 9.47 12.95 6.42
CA ARG A 46 10.16 11.87 5.70
C ARG A 46 11.02 12.38 4.56
N TYR A 47 10.64 13.48 3.94
CA TYR A 47 11.25 14.08 2.76
C TYR A 47 11.46 15.60 2.97
N PRO A 48 12.28 16.01 3.96
CA PRO A 48 12.40 17.42 4.36
C PRO A 48 12.93 18.36 3.26
N ASP A 49 13.70 17.80 2.31
CA ASP A 49 14.30 18.57 1.23
C ASP A 49 13.49 18.52 -0.08
N SER A 50 12.27 17.96 -0.05
CA SER A 50 11.44 17.81 -1.24
C SER A 50 10.39 18.90 -1.34
N ALA A 51 10.23 19.49 -2.53
CA ALA A 51 9.12 20.36 -2.86
C ALA A 51 7.87 19.52 -3.19
N LEU A 52 6.69 19.98 -2.76
CA LEU A 52 5.43 19.26 -2.96
C LEU A 52 4.46 20.11 -3.79
N ARG A 53 4.02 19.60 -4.93
CA ARG A 53 3.11 20.29 -5.87
C ARG A 53 1.87 19.45 -6.17
N ALA A 54 0.72 20.10 -6.31
CA ALA A 54 -0.49 19.45 -6.79
C ALA A 54 -0.36 19.17 -8.29
N GLN A 55 -0.72 17.95 -8.71
CA GLN A 55 -0.79 17.57 -10.12
C GLN A 55 -1.84 16.49 -10.28
N SER A 56 -2.75 16.68 -11.23
CA SER A 56 -3.74 15.66 -11.57
C SER A 56 -3.06 14.45 -12.22
N ASP A 57 -3.39 13.28 -11.73
CA ASP A 57 -2.93 11.98 -12.24
C ASP A 57 -1.42 11.91 -12.55
N PRO A 58 -0.53 12.19 -11.59
CA PRO A 58 0.90 12.15 -11.85
C PRO A 58 1.30 10.74 -12.33
N SER A 59 1.87 10.68 -13.54
CA SER A 59 2.35 9.44 -14.18
C SER A 59 1.30 8.32 -14.31
N GLY A 60 0.00 8.62 -14.36
CA GLY A 60 -1.07 7.62 -14.47
C GLY A 60 -1.37 6.88 -13.15
N LEU A 61 -0.83 7.32 -12.04
CA LEU A 61 -0.94 6.62 -10.76
C LEU A 61 -2.33 6.73 -10.14
N SER A 62 -3.00 7.88 -10.32
CA SER A 62 -4.39 8.06 -9.87
C SER A 62 -5.35 7.19 -10.66
N ALA A 63 -5.13 7.07 -11.99
CA ALA A 63 -5.89 6.17 -12.84
C ALA A 63 -5.71 4.71 -12.43
N ALA A 64 -4.48 4.28 -12.11
CA ALA A 64 -4.20 2.94 -11.63
C ALA A 64 -4.89 2.64 -10.29
N LEU A 65 -4.91 3.59 -9.34
CA LEU A 65 -5.64 3.42 -8.09
C LEU A 65 -7.16 3.31 -8.32
N ARG A 66 -7.74 4.11 -9.22
CA ARG A 66 -9.15 3.97 -9.60
C ARG A 66 -9.46 2.60 -10.18
N ALA A 67 -8.66 2.14 -11.13
CA ALA A 67 -8.80 0.81 -11.72
C ALA A 67 -8.74 -0.32 -10.68
N TYR A 68 -7.86 -0.21 -9.68
CA TYR A 68 -7.82 -1.15 -8.57
C TYR A 68 -9.16 -1.19 -7.81
N PHE A 69 -9.71 -0.03 -7.44
CA PHE A 69 -11.00 0.03 -6.73
C PHE A 69 -12.19 -0.42 -7.60
N GLU A 70 -12.05 -0.40 -8.93
CA GLU A 70 -13.02 -0.91 -9.90
C GLU A 70 -12.87 -2.42 -10.16
N GLY A 71 -11.80 -3.05 -9.66
CA GLY A 71 -11.62 -4.51 -9.69
C GLY A 71 -10.38 -5.04 -10.36
N ASP A 72 -9.55 -4.21 -11.00
CA ASP A 72 -8.23 -4.63 -11.50
C ASP A 72 -7.21 -4.69 -10.35
N ILE A 73 -7.36 -5.70 -9.51
CA ILE A 73 -6.59 -5.85 -8.27
C ILE A 73 -5.09 -6.10 -8.48
N PHE A 74 -4.67 -6.41 -9.70
CA PHE A 74 -3.25 -6.67 -10.03
C PHE A 74 -2.53 -5.47 -10.62
N ILE A 75 -3.26 -4.40 -11.00
CA ILE A 75 -2.67 -3.21 -11.63
C ILE A 75 -1.61 -2.54 -10.74
N LEU A 76 -1.81 -2.59 -9.42
CA LEU A 76 -0.92 -1.95 -8.45
C LEU A 76 0.44 -2.67 -8.30
N ASP A 77 0.52 -3.96 -8.67
CA ASP A 77 1.75 -4.76 -8.54
C ASP A 77 2.87 -4.24 -9.43
N LYS A 78 2.53 -3.56 -10.53
CA LYS A 78 3.48 -3.03 -11.53
C LYS A 78 3.93 -1.59 -11.23
N LEU A 79 3.29 -0.89 -10.29
CA LEU A 79 3.60 0.51 -10.02
C LEU A 79 4.99 0.65 -9.39
N PRO A 80 5.80 1.60 -9.86
CA PRO A 80 7.09 1.87 -9.26
C PRO A 80 6.92 2.49 -7.87
N VAL A 81 7.69 2.02 -6.90
CA VAL A 81 7.69 2.51 -5.52
C VAL A 81 9.11 2.78 -5.05
N VAL A 82 9.29 3.82 -4.27
CA VAL A 82 10.55 4.12 -3.57
C VAL A 82 10.32 4.05 -2.07
N PHE A 83 11.09 3.20 -1.43
CA PHE A 83 11.02 3.02 0.02
C PHE A 83 12.04 3.90 0.74
N THR A 84 11.57 4.72 1.66
CA THR A 84 12.38 5.49 2.61
C THR A 84 12.08 5.03 4.02
N GLY A 85 13.00 4.29 4.63
CA GLY A 85 12.86 3.70 5.95
C GLY A 85 14.14 2.97 6.37
N THR A 86 14.12 2.34 7.54
CA THR A 86 15.25 1.51 7.99
C THR A 86 15.44 0.30 7.10
N PRO A 87 16.64 -0.31 7.06
CA PRO A 87 16.88 -1.53 6.27
C PRO A 87 15.89 -2.65 6.58
N PHE A 88 15.50 -2.80 7.85
CA PHE A 88 14.51 -3.80 8.27
C PHE A 88 13.11 -3.48 7.74
N GLN A 89 12.65 -2.22 7.85
CA GLN A 89 11.38 -1.79 7.29
C GLN A 89 11.30 -2.03 5.78
N VAL A 90 12.35 -1.63 5.05
CA VAL A 90 12.42 -1.84 3.60
C VAL A 90 12.39 -3.33 3.25
N LYS A 91 13.08 -4.18 4.02
CA LYS A 91 13.04 -5.65 3.86
C LYS A 91 11.61 -6.18 4.02
N VAL A 92 10.87 -5.73 5.03
CA VAL A 92 9.47 -6.11 5.25
C VAL A 92 8.58 -5.60 4.11
N TRP A 93 8.68 -4.33 3.73
CA TRP A 93 7.82 -3.75 2.67
C TRP A 93 8.06 -4.38 1.30
N LYS A 94 9.30 -4.74 0.96
CA LYS A 94 9.60 -5.54 -0.23
C LYS A 94 8.96 -6.92 -0.20
N ALA A 95 8.90 -7.55 0.99
CA ALA A 95 8.25 -8.85 1.15
C ALA A 95 6.71 -8.74 1.04
N LEU A 96 6.11 -7.64 1.55
CA LEU A 96 4.69 -7.35 1.39
C LEU A 96 4.28 -7.29 -0.09
N ARG A 97 5.08 -6.63 -0.94
CA ARG A 97 4.84 -6.53 -2.38
C ARG A 97 4.79 -7.87 -3.12
N ARG A 98 5.28 -8.93 -2.51
CA ARG A 98 5.27 -10.29 -3.08
C ARG A 98 4.05 -11.12 -2.64
N ILE A 99 3.14 -10.56 -1.84
CA ILE A 99 1.89 -11.22 -1.47
C ILE A 99 0.89 -10.93 -2.59
N PRO A 100 0.43 -11.95 -3.34
CA PRO A 100 -0.48 -11.73 -4.46
C PRO A 100 -1.83 -11.14 -4.01
N GLY A 101 -2.50 -10.42 -4.93
CA GLY A 101 -3.88 -9.97 -4.72
C GLY A 101 -4.81 -11.14 -4.38
N GLY A 102 -5.70 -10.94 -3.42
CA GLY A 102 -6.62 -11.97 -2.94
C GLY A 102 -6.02 -13.01 -1.99
N MET A 103 -4.70 -12.94 -1.72
CA MET A 103 -4.02 -13.83 -0.79
C MET A 103 -3.68 -13.12 0.52
N THR A 104 -3.61 -13.87 1.61
CA THR A 104 -3.18 -13.37 2.91
C THR A 104 -2.02 -14.17 3.47
N THR A 105 -1.28 -13.56 4.38
CA THR A 105 -0.23 -14.24 5.16
C THR A 105 -0.30 -13.80 6.62
N SER A 106 0.30 -14.57 7.52
CA SER A 106 0.41 -14.16 8.92
C SER A 106 1.71 -13.40 9.19
N TYR A 107 1.74 -12.62 10.28
CA TYR A 107 2.97 -11.93 10.72
C TYR A 107 4.12 -12.91 10.97
N GLY A 108 3.82 -14.07 11.55
CA GLY A 108 4.83 -15.12 11.78
C GLY A 108 5.35 -15.76 10.50
N ALA A 109 4.46 -16.02 9.52
CA ALA A 109 4.86 -16.54 8.21
C ALA A 109 5.69 -15.52 7.43
N LEU A 110 5.31 -14.24 7.48
CA LEU A 110 6.09 -13.16 6.87
C LEU A 110 7.48 -13.03 7.51
N ALA A 111 7.56 -13.10 8.85
CA ALA A 111 8.83 -13.09 9.58
C ALA A 111 9.75 -14.24 9.15
N LYS A 112 9.22 -15.46 9.03
CA LYS A 112 9.97 -16.61 8.50
C LYS A 112 10.45 -16.38 7.07
N LYS A 113 9.56 -15.86 6.20
CA LYS A 113 9.87 -15.61 4.78
C LYS A 113 11.01 -14.61 4.58
N ILE A 114 11.15 -13.62 5.46
CA ILE A 114 12.26 -12.67 5.42
C ILE A 114 13.53 -13.13 6.16
N GLY A 115 13.54 -14.37 6.68
CA GLY A 115 14.69 -14.92 7.41
C GLY A 115 14.83 -14.41 8.85
N GLU A 116 13.75 -13.87 9.44
CA GLU A 116 13.73 -13.29 10.79
C GLU A 116 12.63 -13.93 11.66
N PRO A 117 12.63 -15.27 11.87
CA PRO A 117 11.49 -15.97 12.47
C PRO A 117 11.14 -15.52 13.90
N ARG A 118 12.09 -14.91 14.61
CA ARG A 118 11.90 -14.37 15.97
C ARG A 118 11.41 -12.92 15.99
N ALA A 119 11.37 -12.24 14.84
CA ALA A 119 11.10 -10.82 14.73
C ALA A 119 9.62 -10.48 14.46
N MET A 120 8.67 -11.35 14.81
CA MET A 120 7.23 -11.17 14.50
C MET A 120 6.68 -9.82 14.97
N ARG A 121 7.05 -9.35 16.18
CA ARG A 121 6.63 -8.03 16.68
C ARG A 121 7.22 -6.89 15.85
N ALA A 122 8.50 -6.97 15.50
CA ALA A 122 9.17 -5.97 14.65
C ALA A 122 8.57 -5.95 13.23
N VAL A 123 8.21 -7.11 12.69
CA VAL A 123 7.46 -7.22 11.42
C VAL A 123 6.10 -6.51 11.53
N GLY A 124 5.37 -6.71 12.62
CA GLY A 124 4.11 -6.00 12.89
C GLY A 124 4.27 -4.48 12.93
N LEU A 125 5.29 -3.97 13.60
CA LEU A 125 5.61 -2.54 13.65
C LEU A 125 6.00 -2.00 12.26
N ALA A 126 6.84 -2.71 11.53
CA ALA A 126 7.23 -2.33 10.17
C ALA A 126 6.02 -2.35 9.21
N ASN A 127 5.14 -3.35 9.32
CA ASN A 127 3.89 -3.41 8.58
C ASN A 127 2.99 -2.20 8.87
N GLY A 128 2.84 -1.82 10.13
CA GLY A 128 2.05 -0.68 10.56
C GLY A 128 2.63 0.69 10.17
N SER A 129 3.94 0.78 9.93
CA SER A 129 4.64 2.00 9.50
C SER A 129 4.77 2.15 7.98
N ASN A 130 4.12 1.28 7.21
CA ASN A 130 4.13 1.33 5.75
C ASN A 130 3.60 2.68 5.23
N PRO A 131 4.43 3.47 4.50
CA PRO A 131 4.01 4.78 4.01
C PRO A 131 3.21 4.72 2.71
N ILE A 132 3.15 3.56 2.04
CA ILE A 132 2.55 3.39 0.71
C ILE A 132 1.40 2.39 0.82
N GLY A 133 0.37 2.74 1.60
CA GLY A 133 -0.78 1.87 1.86
C GLY A 133 -1.48 1.43 0.57
N VAL A 134 -2.21 0.34 0.59
CA VAL A 134 -2.90 -0.29 -0.55
C VAL A 134 -1.93 -0.84 -1.60
N VAL A 135 -1.04 -0.01 -2.16
CA VAL A 135 -0.06 -0.41 -3.19
C VAL A 135 1.01 -1.34 -2.62
N VAL A 136 1.49 -1.06 -1.41
CA VAL A 136 2.28 -1.99 -0.61
C VAL A 136 1.31 -2.66 0.36
N PRO A 137 0.89 -3.90 0.12
CA PRO A 137 -0.33 -4.46 0.67
C PRO A 137 -0.21 -4.95 2.12
N CYS A 138 0.03 -4.04 3.06
CA CYS A 138 0.08 -4.35 4.49
C CYS A 138 -1.28 -4.88 5.02
N HIS A 139 -2.38 -4.61 4.33
CA HIS A 139 -3.69 -5.17 4.63
C HIS A 139 -3.77 -6.68 4.43
N ARG A 140 -2.90 -7.29 3.61
CA ARG A 140 -2.84 -8.75 3.35
C ARG A 140 -2.16 -9.53 4.48
N VAL A 141 -1.65 -8.86 5.53
CA VAL A 141 -1.09 -9.53 6.72
C VAL A 141 -2.13 -9.58 7.82
N VAL A 142 -2.43 -10.77 8.30
CA VAL A 142 -3.49 -11.07 9.28
C VAL A 142 -2.93 -11.85 10.47
N GLY A 143 -3.72 -12.06 11.51
CA GLY A 143 -3.37 -12.96 12.61
C GLY A 143 -3.18 -14.41 12.12
N HIS A 144 -2.49 -15.24 12.89
CA HIS A 144 -2.26 -16.66 12.56
C HIS A 144 -3.56 -17.48 12.45
N ASP A 145 -4.60 -17.02 13.13
CA ASP A 145 -5.97 -17.57 13.12
C ASP A 145 -6.88 -16.87 12.08
N GLY A 146 -6.33 -16.01 11.24
CA GLY A 146 -7.07 -15.22 10.24
C GLY A 146 -7.73 -13.96 10.80
N SER A 147 -7.55 -13.65 12.10
CA SER A 147 -8.12 -12.45 12.71
C SER A 147 -7.53 -11.17 12.12
N LEU A 148 -8.37 -10.13 12.02
CA LEU A 148 -7.94 -8.82 11.56
C LEU A 148 -7.32 -8.06 12.74
N THR A 149 -6.02 -7.88 12.68
CA THR A 149 -5.24 -7.11 13.66
C THR A 149 -4.61 -5.92 12.98
N GLY A 150 -4.54 -4.79 13.63
CA GLY A 150 -3.85 -3.57 13.26
C GLY A 150 -3.85 -3.18 11.76
N TYR A 151 -4.27 -1.98 11.46
CA TYR A 151 -4.14 -1.38 10.13
C TYR A 151 -4.12 0.14 10.26
N GLY A 152 -3.15 0.81 9.65
CA GLY A 152 -3.00 2.27 9.73
C GLY A 152 -4.23 3.03 9.21
N GLY A 153 -4.91 2.50 8.21
CA GLY A 153 -6.18 3.02 7.68
C GLY A 153 -7.43 2.63 8.48
N GLY A 154 -7.29 1.83 9.55
CA GLY A 154 -8.41 1.31 10.35
C GLY A 154 -8.92 -0.06 9.87
N LEU A 155 -9.40 -0.89 10.80
CA LEU A 155 -9.86 -2.24 10.51
C LEU A 155 -11.03 -2.31 9.51
N PRO A 156 -12.01 -1.38 9.49
CA PRO A 156 -13.05 -1.39 8.46
C PRO A 156 -12.51 -1.35 7.03
N ARG A 157 -11.48 -0.52 6.78
CA ARG A 157 -10.80 -0.45 5.47
C ARG A 157 -10.05 -1.73 5.15
N LYS A 158 -9.34 -2.30 6.12
CA LYS A 158 -8.66 -3.59 5.96
C LYS A 158 -9.64 -4.69 5.55
N LYS A 159 -10.75 -4.79 6.25
CA LYS A 159 -11.83 -5.75 5.94
C LYS A 159 -12.38 -5.54 4.53
N TRP A 160 -12.62 -4.29 4.15
CA TRP A 160 -13.12 -3.97 2.81
C TRP A 160 -12.12 -4.35 1.71
N LEU A 161 -10.84 -4.00 1.87
CA LEU A 161 -9.77 -4.30 0.90
C LEU A 161 -9.63 -5.81 0.68
N LEU A 162 -9.61 -6.59 1.76
CA LEU A 162 -9.52 -8.05 1.67
C LEU A 162 -10.76 -8.66 0.97
N ALA A 163 -11.96 -8.18 1.30
CA ALA A 163 -13.19 -8.64 0.65
C ALA A 163 -13.27 -8.23 -0.82
N HIS A 164 -12.78 -7.02 -1.16
CA HIS A 164 -12.67 -6.52 -2.52
C HIS A 164 -11.75 -7.40 -3.36
N GLU A 165 -10.56 -7.68 -2.88
CA GLU A 165 -9.59 -8.54 -3.57
C GLU A 165 -10.11 -9.97 -3.74
N ALA A 166 -10.70 -10.56 -2.70
CA ALA A 166 -11.24 -11.91 -2.77
C ALA A 166 -12.33 -12.06 -3.85
N ARG A 167 -13.23 -11.07 -3.98
CA ARG A 167 -14.27 -11.06 -5.01
C ARG A 167 -13.71 -11.02 -6.43
N HIS A 168 -12.70 -10.19 -6.66
CA HIS A 168 -12.16 -9.97 -7.99
C HIS A 168 -11.13 -11.03 -8.40
N THR A 169 -10.45 -11.68 -7.46
CA THR A 169 -9.61 -12.84 -7.75
C THR A 169 -10.44 -13.99 -8.32
N ALA A 170 -11.60 -14.31 -7.73
CA ALA A 170 -12.49 -15.37 -8.20
C ALA A 170 -13.05 -15.10 -9.62
N SER A 171 -13.29 -13.82 -9.96
CA SER A 171 -13.77 -13.41 -11.29
C SER A 171 -12.70 -13.55 -12.37
N ASN A 172 -11.45 -13.20 -12.06
CA ASN A 172 -10.32 -13.29 -12.99
C ASN A 172 -9.97 -14.75 -13.33
N PHE A 173 -10.05 -15.68 -12.37
CA PHE A 173 -9.85 -17.11 -12.65
C PHE A 173 -10.89 -17.68 -13.61
N ARG A 174 -12.12 -17.16 -13.61
CA ARG A 174 -13.16 -17.59 -14.56
C ARG A 174 -12.92 -17.10 -15.99
N LEU A 175 -12.34 -15.92 -16.16
CA LEU A 175 -12.03 -15.35 -17.48
C LEU A 175 -10.85 -16.07 -18.15
N GLU A 176 -9.84 -16.48 -17.39
CA GLU A 176 -8.70 -17.25 -17.91
C GLU A 176 -9.09 -18.70 -18.25
N ALA A 177 -10.05 -19.29 -17.54
CA ALA A 177 -10.53 -20.65 -17.82
C ALA A 177 -11.47 -20.75 -19.04
N THR A 178 -11.95 -19.61 -19.58
CA THR A 178 -12.84 -19.53 -20.75
C THR A 178 -12.14 -19.02 -22.02
N ALA A 179 -10.88 -18.66 -21.93
CA ALA A 179 -10.02 -18.24 -23.03
C ALA A 179 -9.11 -19.39 -23.49
#